data_cc4665912783ed8a146ce2d981921f38
#
_entry.id   cc4665912783ed8a146ce2d981921f38
#
_cell.length_a   1.000
_cell.length_b   1.000
_cell.length_c   1.000
_cell.angle_alpha   90.00
_cell.angle_beta   90.00
_cell.angle_gamma   90.00
#
_symmetry.space_group_name_H-M   'P 1'
#
loop_
_entity.id
_entity.type
_entity.pdbx_description
1 polymer ?
#
loop_
_entity_poly.entity_id
_entity_poly.type
_entity_poly.pdbx_seq_one_letter_code
_entity_poly.pdbx_strand_id
1 'polypeptide(L)'
;MDPLVRVILPPGAGVFSALGLLFADVEMNASASYLRDSREADHEDLERRYIALERSLAEELNRPAAAIHNTRSADLRYFGQAFELTVAVASPVTHKAIEDARALFDAEHERTYGHRLDGKRIDIVTLRVTAAIESGGPKALRREAPRAAGAEHGTRMVYFGPEAGSIATPVIGRFDLSAESTPGPFIVEEYEGTTVVPPDCSARRDEAGNIILGIPT
;
A
#
# COMPACT_ATOMS: atom_id res chain seq x y z
N MET A 1 10.80 -8.66 -29.85
CA MET A 1 9.82 -7.72 -29.25
C MET A 1 10.43 -7.28 -27.96
N ASP A 2 11.04 -6.09 -27.92
CA ASP A 2 11.75 -5.61 -26.74
C ASP A 2 10.76 -5.46 -25.57
N PRO A 3 11.16 -5.81 -24.36
CA PRO A 3 10.30 -5.65 -23.18
C PRO A 3 10.04 -4.16 -22.95
N LEU A 4 8.78 -3.73 -23.16
CA LEU A 4 8.35 -2.37 -22.86
C LEU A 4 7.96 -2.28 -21.37
N VAL A 5 8.58 -1.37 -20.65
CA VAL A 5 8.07 -0.95 -19.35
C VAL A 5 6.84 -0.08 -19.58
N ARG A 6 5.74 -0.40 -18.89
CA ARG A 6 4.50 0.37 -19.00
C ARG A 6 4.25 1.16 -17.72
N VAL A 7 3.97 2.45 -17.90
CA VAL A 7 3.49 3.32 -16.82
C VAL A 7 2.03 3.66 -17.08
N ILE A 8 1.18 3.48 -16.07
CA ILE A 8 -0.26 3.75 -16.16
C ILE A 8 -0.55 5.01 -15.35
N LEU A 9 -1.11 6.04 -16.02
CA LEU A 9 -1.52 7.29 -15.39
C LEU A 9 -3.05 7.37 -15.41
N PRO A 10 -3.73 7.09 -14.30
CA PRO A 10 -5.19 7.16 -14.22
C PRO A 10 -5.70 8.60 -14.34
N PRO A 11 -6.98 8.81 -14.73
CA PRO A 11 -7.64 10.09 -14.56
C PRO A 11 -7.61 10.50 -13.09
N GLY A 12 -7.29 11.76 -12.80
CA GLY A 12 -7.17 12.25 -11.42
C GLY A 12 -5.91 11.82 -10.70
N ALA A 13 -4.81 11.50 -11.44
CA ALA A 13 -3.55 11.07 -10.84
C ALA A 13 -3.02 12.05 -9.77
N GLY A 14 -3.23 13.35 -9.95
CA GLY A 14 -2.82 14.39 -9.00
C GLY A 14 -3.59 14.37 -7.68
N VAL A 15 -4.79 13.79 -7.64
CA VAL A 15 -5.64 13.65 -6.45
C VAL A 15 -5.85 12.18 -6.04
N PHE A 16 -5.07 11.26 -6.59
CA PHE A 16 -5.25 9.83 -6.40
C PHE A 16 -5.13 9.40 -4.93
N SER A 17 -4.25 10.04 -4.16
CA SER A 17 -4.13 9.81 -2.72
C SER A 17 -5.41 10.20 -1.96
N ALA A 18 -6.02 11.32 -2.32
CA ALA A 18 -7.27 11.76 -1.71
C ALA A 18 -8.44 10.80 -2.05
N LEU A 19 -8.46 10.29 -3.29
CA LEU A 19 -9.39 9.23 -3.67
C LEU A 19 -9.16 7.95 -2.86
N GLY A 20 -7.91 7.56 -2.64
CA GLY A 20 -7.55 6.40 -1.82
C GLY A 20 -8.11 6.49 -0.41
N LEU A 21 -8.11 7.67 0.20
CA LEU A 21 -8.68 7.89 1.54
C LEU A 21 -10.19 7.63 1.62
N LEU A 22 -10.93 7.78 0.53
CA LEU A 22 -12.37 7.46 0.49
C LEU A 22 -12.64 5.95 0.54
N PHE A 23 -11.64 5.14 0.23
CA PHE A 23 -11.71 3.68 0.24
C PHE A 23 -10.94 3.06 1.40
N ALA A 24 -10.21 3.88 2.16
CA ALA A 24 -9.47 3.38 3.30
C ALA A 24 -10.42 2.95 4.41
N ASP A 25 -10.14 1.80 4.98
CA ASP A 25 -10.85 1.33 6.17
C ASP A 25 -10.49 2.19 7.38
N VAL A 26 -11.39 2.24 8.34
CA VAL A 26 -11.09 2.86 9.64
C VAL A 26 -10.36 1.83 10.47
N GLU A 27 -9.09 2.10 10.77
CA GLU A 27 -8.27 1.22 11.60
C GLU A 27 -7.93 1.88 12.93
N MET A 28 -8.02 1.11 14.01
CA MET A 28 -7.54 1.48 15.33
C MET A 28 -6.64 0.39 15.90
N ASN A 29 -5.64 0.82 16.65
CA ASN A 29 -4.65 -0.07 17.22
C ASN A 29 -4.65 0.03 18.75
N ALA A 30 -4.61 -1.10 19.42
CA ALA A 30 -4.36 -1.18 20.86
C ALA A 30 -3.19 -2.11 21.13
N SER A 31 -2.43 -1.82 22.18
CA SER A 31 -1.30 -2.65 22.60
C SER A 31 -1.17 -2.75 24.09
N ALA A 32 -0.59 -3.85 24.56
CA ALA A 32 -0.27 -4.07 25.96
C ALA A 32 1.11 -4.73 26.11
N SER A 33 1.91 -4.27 27.04
CA SER A 33 3.17 -4.92 27.38
C SER A 33 2.95 -6.29 28.01
N TYR A 34 3.75 -7.27 27.61
CA TYR A 34 3.68 -8.63 28.16
C TYR A 34 5.01 -9.10 28.76
N LEU A 35 6.11 -8.86 28.09
CA LEU A 35 7.51 -9.18 28.41
C LEU A 35 7.70 -10.48 29.19
N ARG A 36 7.60 -11.61 28.49
CA ARG A 36 7.82 -12.96 29.01
C ARG A 36 8.49 -13.86 27.99
N ASP A 37 9.23 -14.89 28.48
CA ASP A 37 9.68 -15.98 27.64
C ASP A 37 8.48 -16.64 26.95
N SER A 38 8.54 -16.81 25.65
CA SER A 38 7.46 -17.42 24.87
C SER A 38 7.20 -18.89 25.23
N ARG A 39 8.17 -19.57 25.85
CA ARG A 39 8.00 -20.95 26.33
C ARG A 39 7.26 -21.03 27.67
N GLU A 40 7.30 -19.95 28.44
CA GLU A 40 6.62 -19.80 29.74
C GLU A 40 5.30 -19.04 29.62
N ALA A 41 4.96 -18.64 28.41
CA ALA A 41 3.76 -17.86 28.15
C ALA A 41 2.50 -18.73 28.36
N ASP A 42 1.60 -18.27 29.22
CA ASP A 42 0.30 -18.89 29.44
C ASP A 42 -0.67 -18.45 28.35
N HIS A 43 -1.09 -19.41 27.54
CA HIS A 43 -1.98 -19.18 26.41
C HIS A 43 -3.37 -18.67 26.84
N GLU A 44 -3.87 -19.06 28.02
CA GLU A 44 -5.13 -18.55 28.55
C GLU A 44 -5.00 -17.08 29.00
N ASP A 45 -3.88 -16.71 29.62
CA ASP A 45 -3.58 -15.32 29.98
C ASP A 45 -3.44 -14.45 28.72
N LEU A 46 -2.73 -14.95 27.70
CA LEU A 46 -2.62 -14.26 26.42
C LEU A 46 -3.99 -14.05 25.77
N GLU A 47 -4.82 -15.09 25.72
CA GLU A 47 -6.18 -14.99 25.15
C GLU A 47 -7.03 -13.94 25.88
N ARG A 48 -7.03 -13.96 27.22
CA ARG A 48 -7.74 -12.96 28.03
C ARG A 48 -7.28 -11.53 27.72
N ARG A 49 -5.99 -11.32 27.55
CA ARG A 49 -5.42 -10.00 27.22
C ARG A 49 -5.80 -9.53 25.82
N TYR A 50 -5.76 -10.42 24.84
CA TYR A 50 -6.24 -10.08 23.49
C TYR A 50 -7.72 -9.72 23.49
N ILE A 51 -8.56 -10.51 24.16
CA ILE A 51 -10.00 -10.21 24.28
C ILE A 51 -10.22 -8.85 24.98
N ALA A 52 -9.42 -8.51 25.99
CA ALA A 52 -9.51 -7.21 26.66
C ALA A 52 -9.15 -6.06 25.72
N LEU A 53 -8.11 -6.20 24.90
CA LEU A 53 -7.73 -5.20 23.87
C LEU A 53 -8.82 -5.07 22.80
N GLU A 54 -9.37 -6.17 22.32
CA GLU A 54 -10.46 -6.17 21.32
C GLU A 54 -11.72 -5.46 21.87
N ARG A 55 -12.06 -5.72 23.13
CA ARG A 55 -13.18 -5.04 23.80
C ARG A 55 -12.94 -3.54 23.92
N SER A 56 -11.77 -3.13 24.37
CA SER A 56 -11.39 -1.71 24.46
C SER A 56 -11.54 -0.99 23.13
N LEU A 57 -11.06 -1.62 22.03
CA LEU A 57 -11.19 -1.05 20.68
C LEU A 57 -12.66 -0.99 20.22
N ALA A 58 -13.47 -2.01 20.51
CA ALA A 58 -14.88 -2.00 20.16
C ALA A 58 -15.67 -0.90 20.88
N GLU A 59 -15.34 -0.65 22.17
CA GLU A 59 -15.91 0.45 22.97
C GLU A 59 -15.51 1.81 22.39
N GLU A 60 -14.24 2.01 22.05
CA GLU A 60 -13.72 3.25 21.50
C GLU A 60 -14.28 3.54 20.10
N LEU A 61 -14.38 2.52 19.24
CA LEU A 61 -14.98 2.61 17.92
C LEU A 61 -16.51 2.81 17.98
N ASN A 62 -17.12 2.57 19.12
CA ASN A 62 -18.57 2.60 19.32
C ASN A 62 -19.32 1.75 18.25
N ARG A 63 -18.84 0.55 18.04
CA ARG A 63 -19.37 -0.41 17.05
C ARG A 63 -19.55 -1.80 17.69
N PRO A 64 -20.57 -2.57 17.23
CA PRO A 64 -20.71 -3.95 17.67
C PRO A 64 -19.51 -4.77 17.18
N ALA A 65 -19.03 -5.68 18.02
CA ALA A 65 -17.86 -6.54 17.72
C ALA A 65 -17.99 -7.30 16.38
N ALA A 66 -19.20 -7.68 15.99
CA ALA A 66 -19.46 -8.36 14.71
C ALA A 66 -19.19 -7.50 13.46
N ALA A 67 -19.06 -6.18 13.61
CA ALA A 67 -18.74 -5.26 12.51
C ALA A 67 -17.25 -4.88 12.47
N ILE A 68 -16.44 -5.49 13.34
CA ILE A 68 -15.01 -5.18 13.47
C ILE A 68 -14.20 -6.42 13.10
N HIS A 69 -13.26 -6.25 12.19
CA HIS A 69 -12.25 -7.26 11.89
C HIS A 69 -11.01 -7.02 12.75
N ASN A 70 -10.77 -7.93 13.70
CA ASN A 70 -9.61 -7.87 14.57
C ASN A 70 -8.47 -8.73 14.00
N THR A 71 -7.29 -8.14 13.91
CA THR A 71 -6.04 -8.85 13.61
C THR A 71 -5.14 -8.78 14.82
N ARG A 72 -4.69 -9.95 15.29
CA ARG A 72 -3.79 -10.08 16.44
C ARG A 72 -2.36 -10.24 15.97
N SER A 73 -1.43 -9.55 16.63
CA SER A 73 0.00 -9.71 16.45
C SER A 73 0.74 -9.54 17.76
N ALA A 74 1.99 -9.95 17.77
CA ALA A 74 2.89 -9.76 18.91
C ALA A 74 4.26 -9.29 18.44
N ASP A 75 4.90 -8.43 19.23
CA ASP A 75 6.29 -8.08 19.03
C ASP A 75 7.14 -9.08 19.78
N LEU A 76 8.00 -9.78 19.05
CA LEU A 76 8.93 -10.79 19.57
C LEU A 76 10.37 -10.35 19.33
N ARG A 77 11.26 -10.80 20.22
CA ARG A 77 12.70 -10.64 20.04
C ARG A 77 13.48 -11.81 20.63
N TYR A 78 14.66 -12.06 20.14
CA TYR A 78 15.60 -12.91 20.90
C TYR A 78 16.04 -12.19 22.17
N PHE A 79 16.13 -12.95 23.26
CA PHE A 79 16.62 -12.42 24.52
C PHE A 79 17.97 -11.71 24.37
N GLY A 80 18.00 -10.46 24.84
CA GLY A 80 19.19 -9.60 24.75
C GLY A 80 19.29 -8.74 23.49
N GLN A 81 18.37 -8.87 22.53
CA GLN A 81 18.27 -7.93 21.40
C GLN A 81 17.46 -6.68 21.79
N ALA A 82 17.81 -5.57 21.13
CA ALA A 82 17.11 -4.29 21.32
C ALA A 82 15.92 -4.09 20.37
N PHE A 83 15.93 -4.79 19.23
CA PHE A 83 14.89 -4.65 18.20
C PHE A 83 13.94 -5.83 18.23
N GLU A 84 12.70 -5.55 17.91
CA GLU A 84 11.57 -6.48 17.89
C GLU A 84 11.07 -6.65 16.47
N LEU A 85 10.53 -7.83 16.17
CA LEU A 85 9.78 -8.08 14.93
C LEU A 85 8.34 -8.42 15.28
N THR A 86 7.42 -7.83 14.55
CA THR A 86 6.00 -8.07 14.72
C THR A 86 5.59 -9.28 13.88
N VAL A 87 4.95 -10.25 14.51
CA VAL A 87 4.42 -11.45 13.85
C VAL A 87 2.94 -11.65 14.17
N ALA A 88 2.22 -12.29 13.24
CA ALA A 88 0.82 -12.61 13.43
C ALA A 88 0.63 -13.67 14.54
N VAL A 89 -0.46 -13.54 15.28
CA VAL A 89 -0.89 -14.51 16.30
C VAL A 89 -2.29 -14.99 15.97
N ALA A 90 -2.47 -16.31 15.87
CA ALA A 90 -3.77 -16.90 15.57
C ALA A 90 -4.77 -16.72 16.72
N SER A 91 -6.04 -16.58 16.37
CA SER A 91 -7.15 -16.56 17.31
C SER A 91 -7.97 -17.86 17.19
N PRO A 92 -8.36 -18.54 18.28
CA PRO A 92 -7.94 -18.26 19.65
C PRO A 92 -6.45 -18.60 19.90
N VAL A 93 -5.86 -17.96 20.93
CA VAL A 93 -4.48 -18.27 21.32
C VAL A 93 -4.44 -19.65 21.99
N THR A 94 -3.70 -20.56 21.40
CA THR A 94 -3.44 -21.91 21.92
C THR A 94 -1.92 -22.11 22.06
N HIS A 95 -1.48 -23.21 22.69
CA HIS A 95 -0.04 -23.57 22.67
C HIS A 95 0.52 -23.60 21.27
N LYS A 96 -0.25 -24.17 20.31
CA LYS A 96 0.17 -24.21 18.91
C LYS A 96 0.29 -22.81 18.31
N ALA A 97 -0.62 -21.87 18.62
CA ALA A 97 -0.55 -20.50 18.13
C ALA A 97 0.73 -19.80 18.61
N ILE A 98 1.19 -20.08 19.84
CA ILE A 98 2.45 -19.54 20.35
C ILE A 98 3.65 -20.17 19.63
N GLU A 99 3.62 -21.47 19.38
CA GLU A 99 4.68 -22.16 18.61
C GLU A 99 4.75 -21.65 17.17
N ASP A 100 3.61 -21.47 16.51
CA ASP A 100 3.52 -20.94 15.16
C ASP A 100 4.05 -19.49 15.10
N ALA A 101 3.71 -18.64 16.09
CA ALA A 101 4.24 -17.28 16.18
C ALA A 101 5.78 -17.26 16.36
N ARG A 102 6.33 -18.19 17.12
CA ARG A 102 7.80 -18.34 17.26
C ARG A 102 8.45 -18.77 15.94
N ALA A 103 7.85 -19.74 15.24
CA ALA A 103 8.33 -20.17 13.93
C ALA A 103 8.28 -19.04 12.88
N LEU A 104 7.18 -18.24 12.88
CA LEU A 104 7.06 -17.05 12.05
C LEU A 104 8.13 -16.02 12.39
N PHE A 105 8.42 -15.80 13.68
CA PHE A 105 9.47 -14.89 14.11
C PHE A 105 10.86 -15.35 13.62
N ASP A 106 11.19 -16.64 13.78
CA ASP A 106 12.47 -17.19 13.30
C ASP A 106 12.63 -16.98 11.78
N ALA A 107 11.58 -17.25 11.00
CA ALA A 107 11.57 -17.05 9.55
C ALA A 107 11.71 -15.58 9.16
N GLU A 108 10.99 -14.69 9.84
CA GLU A 108 11.04 -13.25 9.57
C GLU A 108 12.39 -12.65 9.96
N HIS A 109 13.01 -13.14 11.06
CA HIS A 109 14.33 -12.74 11.48
C HIS A 109 15.39 -13.16 10.45
N GLU A 110 15.28 -14.39 9.93
CA GLU A 110 16.17 -14.88 8.87
C GLU A 110 16.00 -14.07 7.59
N ARG A 111 14.75 -13.73 7.21
CA ARG A 111 14.46 -12.90 6.04
C ARG A 111 15.03 -11.49 6.18
N THR A 112 14.95 -10.91 7.39
CA THR A 112 15.31 -9.50 7.63
C THR A 112 16.82 -9.34 7.87
N TYR A 113 17.44 -10.27 8.61
CA TYR A 113 18.82 -10.16 9.06
C TYR A 113 19.76 -11.21 8.47
N GLY A 114 19.25 -12.13 7.61
CA GLY A 114 20.04 -13.16 6.96
C GLY A 114 20.43 -14.34 7.86
N HIS A 115 19.94 -14.41 9.08
CA HIS A 115 20.19 -15.50 10.01
C HIS A 115 19.09 -15.64 11.07
N ARG A 116 19.00 -16.81 11.68
CA ARG A 116 18.21 -17.08 12.89
C ARG A 116 19.10 -17.64 13.98
N LEU A 117 18.66 -17.60 15.23
CA LEU A 117 19.41 -18.08 16.39
C LEU A 117 18.71 -19.32 16.97
N ASP A 118 19.05 -20.50 16.41
CA ASP A 118 18.44 -21.77 16.82
C ASP A 118 18.54 -22.01 18.34
N GLY A 119 17.41 -22.37 18.94
CA GLY A 119 17.33 -22.67 20.38
C GLY A 119 17.42 -21.47 21.31
N LYS A 120 17.67 -20.27 20.80
CA LYS A 120 17.72 -19.05 21.60
C LYS A 120 16.35 -18.77 22.23
N ARG A 121 16.34 -18.22 23.43
CA ARG A 121 15.13 -17.72 24.08
C ARG A 121 14.52 -16.59 23.25
N ILE A 122 13.21 -16.66 23.04
CA ILE A 122 12.40 -15.63 22.39
C ILE A 122 11.45 -15.04 23.44
N ASP A 123 11.54 -13.74 23.64
CA ASP A 123 10.62 -13.01 24.51
C ASP A 123 9.44 -12.47 23.68
N ILE A 124 8.23 -12.61 24.19
CA ILE A 124 7.04 -11.86 23.75
C ILE A 124 7.07 -10.53 24.52
N VAL A 125 7.19 -9.43 23.82
CA VAL A 125 7.36 -8.09 24.43
C VAL A 125 6.05 -7.34 24.52
N THR A 126 5.32 -7.28 23.39
CA THR A 126 4.08 -6.50 23.28
C THR A 126 3.02 -7.32 22.56
N LEU A 127 1.80 -7.28 23.04
CA LEU A 127 0.62 -7.79 22.34
C LEU A 127 -0.04 -6.62 21.60
N ARG A 128 -0.48 -6.86 20.36
CA ARG A 128 -1.13 -5.84 19.53
C ARG A 128 -2.41 -6.37 18.92
N VAL A 129 -3.41 -5.52 18.87
CA VAL A 129 -4.64 -5.74 18.11
C VAL A 129 -4.84 -4.56 17.17
N THR A 130 -5.08 -4.86 15.91
CA THR A 130 -5.59 -3.90 14.94
C THR A 130 -7.05 -4.22 14.66
N ALA A 131 -7.92 -3.28 14.96
CA ALA A 131 -9.35 -3.36 14.66
C ALA A 131 -9.64 -2.57 13.40
N ALA A 132 -10.20 -3.21 12.39
CA ALA A 132 -10.58 -2.60 11.12
C ALA A 132 -12.09 -2.65 10.92
N ILE A 133 -12.65 -1.54 10.47
CA ILE A 133 -14.04 -1.44 10.01
C ILE A 133 -14.00 -1.15 8.53
N GLU A 134 -14.61 -2.03 7.72
CA GLU A 134 -14.77 -1.76 6.30
C GLU A 134 -15.53 -0.45 6.08
N SER A 135 -14.88 0.50 5.43
CA SER A 135 -15.47 1.82 5.15
C SER A 135 -16.64 1.75 4.18
N GLY A 136 -16.85 0.61 3.55
CA GLY A 136 -17.88 0.42 2.55
C GLY A 136 -17.75 1.33 1.32
N GLY A 137 -16.68 2.04 1.19
CA GLY A 137 -16.27 2.96 0.12
C GLY A 137 -17.33 3.37 -0.91
N PRO A 138 -17.17 4.34 -1.71
CA PRO A 138 -18.16 4.65 -2.74
C PRO A 138 -18.29 3.43 -3.68
N LYS A 139 -19.48 2.80 -3.71
CA LYS A 139 -19.79 1.59 -4.51
C LYS A 139 -19.49 1.74 -6.01
N ALA A 140 -19.36 2.96 -6.48
CA ALA A 140 -18.79 3.33 -7.76
C ALA A 140 -18.33 4.78 -7.68
N LEU A 141 -17.10 5.06 -8.05
CA LEU A 141 -16.73 6.42 -8.44
C LEU A 141 -17.58 6.75 -9.68
N ARG A 142 -18.55 7.65 -9.53
CA ARG A 142 -19.26 8.20 -10.68
C ARG A 142 -18.18 8.84 -11.55
N ARG A 143 -17.91 8.22 -12.68
CA ARG A 143 -17.12 8.85 -13.73
C ARG A 143 -17.93 10.04 -14.24
N GLU A 144 -17.76 11.20 -13.63
CA GLU A 144 -18.05 12.40 -14.37
C GLU A 144 -17.06 12.41 -15.52
N ALA A 145 -17.59 12.52 -16.75
CA ALA A 145 -16.73 12.77 -17.90
C ALA A 145 -15.87 13.96 -17.50
N PRO A 146 -14.52 13.83 -17.48
CA PRO A 146 -13.69 14.94 -17.08
C PRO A 146 -14.10 16.11 -17.96
N ARG A 147 -14.46 17.21 -17.34
CA ARG A 147 -14.60 18.47 -18.07
C ARG A 147 -13.29 18.62 -18.81
N ALA A 148 -13.36 18.75 -20.13
CA ALA A 148 -12.23 19.14 -20.93
C ALA A 148 -11.74 20.48 -20.33
N ALA A 149 -10.84 20.41 -19.37
CA ALA A 149 -10.07 21.58 -18.96
C ALA A 149 -9.30 21.90 -20.23
N GLY A 150 -9.60 23.08 -20.81
CA GLY A 150 -9.01 23.46 -22.07
C GLY A 150 -7.50 23.38 -21.96
N ALA A 151 -6.93 22.29 -22.46
CA ALA A 151 -5.54 22.29 -22.78
C ALA A 151 -5.38 23.42 -23.79
N GLU A 152 -4.55 24.41 -23.49
CA GLU A 152 -4.12 25.35 -24.53
C GLU A 152 -3.30 24.52 -25.51
N HIS A 153 -4.00 24.06 -26.57
CA HIS A 153 -3.34 23.36 -27.66
C HIS A 153 -2.30 24.29 -28.24
N GLY A 154 -1.07 23.88 -28.20
CA GLY A 154 0.05 24.70 -28.64
C GLY A 154 1.31 23.85 -28.82
N THR A 155 2.42 24.53 -28.92
CA THR A 155 3.73 23.91 -29.02
C THR A 155 4.66 24.59 -28.03
N ARG A 156 5.43 23.80 -27.28
CA ARG A 156 6.46 24.30 -26.36
C ARG A 156 7.83 23.78 -26.77
N MET A 157 8.86 24.58 -26.58
CA MET A 157 10.24 24.10 -26.72
C MET A 157 10.61 23.34 -25.45
N VAL A 158 10.93 22.06 -25.58
CA VAL A 158 11.29 21.18 -24.46
C VAL A 158 12.68 20.58 -24.70
N TYR A 159 13.52 20.61 -23.67
CA TYR A 159 14.86 20.02 -23.73
C TYR A 159 14.81 18.57 -23.25
N PHE A 160 15.16 17.62 -24.14
CA PHE A 160 15.14 16.19 -23.88
C PHE A 160 16.55 15.58 -23.68
N GLY A 161 17.47 16.35 -23.18
CA GLY A 161 18.81 15.89 -22.89
C GLY A 161 19.81 16.21 -24.02
N PRO A 162 21.11 15.88 -23.78
CA PRO A 162 22.18 16.26 -24.70
C PRO A 162 22.09 15.62 -26.08
N GLU A 163 21.49 14.45 -26.20
CA GLU A 163 21.36 13.73 -27.48
C GLU A 163 20.22 14.26 -28.34
N ALA A 164 19.05 14.50 -27.72
CA ALA A 164 17.86 14.96 -28.43
C ALA A 164 17.76 16.49 -28.53
N GLY A 165 18.41 17.22 -27.63
CA GLY A 165 18.39 18.67 -27.58
C GLY A 165 17.01 19.25 -27.27
N SER A 166 16.75 20.47 -27.79
CA SER A 166 15.47 21.16 -27.64
C SER A 166 14.57 20.88 -28.84
N ILE A 167 13.38 20.34 -28.61
CA ILE A 167 12.40 19.96 -29.62
C ILE A 167 11.11 20.75 -29.44
N ALA A 168 10.54 21.24 -30.54
CA ALA A 168 9.20 21.81 -30.57
C ALA A 168 8.17 20.69 -30.31
N THR A 169 7.56 20.71 -29.14
CA THR A 169 6.78 19.60 -28.59
C THR A 169 5.30 20.01 -28.50
N PRO A 170 4.40 19.29 -29.19
CA PRO A 170 2.97 19.55 -29.11
C PRO A 170 2.43 19.39 -27.70
N VAL A 171 1.47 20.24 -27.32
CA VAL A 171 0.69 20.14 -26.09
C VAL A 171 -0.72 19.71 -26.45
N ILE A 172 -1.20 18.63 -25.86
CA ILE A 172 -2.50 18.03 -26.10
C ILE A 172 -3.21 17.74 -24.78
N GLY A 173 -4.52 17.55 -24.82
CA GLY A 173 -5.28 17.05 -23.67
C GLY A 173 -5.33 15.52 -23.64
N ARG A 174 -5.68 14.92 -22.49
CA ARG A 174 -5.87 13.46 -22.32
C ARG A 174 -6.82 12.87 -23.37
N PHE A 175 -7.88 13.61 -23.71
CA PHE A 175 -8.93 13.12 -24.62
C PHE A 175 -8.55 13.18 -26.10
N ASP A 176 -7.46 13.88 -26.42
CA ASP A 176 -6.89 13.88 -27.79
C ASP A 176 -6.10 12.60 -28.08
N LEU A 177 -5.72 11.86 -27.02
CA LEU A 177 -5.11 10.54 -27.20
C LEU A 177 -6.18 9.51 -27.60
N SER A 178 -5.88 8.78 -28.66
CA SER A 178 -6.67 7.63 -29.12
C SER A 178 -6.29 6.34 -28.37
N ALA A 179 -6.96 5.24 -28.72
CA ALA A 179 -6.61 3.90 -28.27
C ALA A 179 -5.34 3.37 -28.96
N GLU A 180 -4.95 3.96 -30.07
CA GLU A 180 -3.72 3.63 -30.80
C GLU A 180 -2.52 4.32 -30.16
N SER A 181 -1.37 3.64 -30.20
CA SER A 181 -0.12 4.18 -29.63
C SER A 181 0.40 5.33 -30.48
N THR A 182 0.53 6.49 -29.89
CA THR A 182 1.08 7.71 -30.53
C THR A 182 2.53 7.87 -30.09
N PRO A 183 3.50 7.95 -31.04
CA PRO A 183 4.89 8.19 -30.69
C PRO A 183 5.13 9.61 -30.18
N GLY A 184 6.06 9.77 -29.22
CA GLY A 184 6.53 11.07 -28.74
C GLY A 184 7.39 11.83 -29.78
N PRO A 185 7.80 13.07 -29.49
CA PRO A 185 7.53 13.76 -28.24
C PRO A 185 6.21 14.54 -28.24
N PHE A 186 5.51 14.52 -27.13
CA PHE A 186 4.39 15.42 -26.86
C PHE A 186 4.15 15.57 -25.36
N ILE A 187 3.35 16.57 -24.97
CA ILE A 187 2.95 16.85 -23.59
C ILE A 187 1.44 16.65 -23.50
N VAL A 188 0.99 15.85 -22.52
CA VAL A 188 -0.42 15.80 -22.16
C VAL A 188 -0.61 16.72 -20.96
N GLU A 189 -1.37 17.78 -21.12
CA GLU A 189 -1.66 18.76 -20.07
C GLU A 189 -3.08 18.56 -19.55
N GLU A 190 -3.18 18.52 -18.23
CA GLU A 190 -4.45 18.34 -17.51
C GLU A 190 -4.54 19.38 -16.39
N TYR A 191 -5.72 19.54 -15.80
CA TYR A 191 -5.92 20.45 -14.69
C TYR A 191 -5.05 20.08 -13.47
N GLU A 192 -4.82 18.78 -13.27
CA GLU A 192 -4.18 18.22 -12.06
C GLU A 192 -2.74 17.78 -12.27
N GLY A 193 -2.26 17.79 -13.51
CA GLY A 193 -0.93 17.29 -13.82
C GLY A 193 -0.54 17.42 -15.27
N THR A 194 0.72 17.14 -15.53
CA THR A 194 1.31 17.18 -16.86
C THR A 194 2.09 15.88 -17.07
N THR A 195 1.83 15.21 -18.18
CA THR A 195 2.58 14.02 -18.61
C THR A 195 3.43 14.37 -19.81
N VAL A 196 4.75 14.23 -19.69
CA VAL A 196 5.67 14.39 -20.79
C VAL A 196 5.95 13.03 -21.39
N VAL A 197 5.74 12.89 -22.70
CA VAL A 197 6.09 11.72 -23.48
C VAL A 197 7.35 12.03 -24.27
N PRO A 198 8.52 11.43 -23.93
CA PRO A 198 9.77 11.66 -24.61
C PRO A 198 9.79 11.15 -26.08
N PRO A 199 10.78 11.53 -26.89
CA PRO A 199 10.88 11.15 -28.31
C PRO A 199 10.92 9.63 -28.57
N ASP A 200 11.53 8.88 -27.66
CA ASP A 200 11.70 7.42 -27.72
C ASP A 200 10.55 6.64 -27.10
N CYS A 201 9.60 7.34 -26.48
CA CYS A 201 8.43 6.76 -25.83
C CYS A 201 7.18 6.89 -26.69
N SER A 202 6.14 6.20 -26.28
CA SER A 202 4.82 6.33 -26.90
C SER A 202 3.72 6.31 -25.84
N ALA A 203 2.57 6.92 -26.15
CA ALA A 203 1.44 6.83 -25.25
C ALA A 203 0.12 6.60 -26.00
N ARG A 204 -0.84 6.02 -25.31
CA ARG A 204 -2.22 5.82 -25.77
C ARG A 204 -3.20 5.97 -24.62
N ARG A 205 -4.46 6.15 -24.92
CA ARG A 205 -5.52 6.14 -23.93
C ARG A 205 -6.29 4.81 -24.01
N ASP A 206 -6.52 4.17 -22.86
CA ASP A 206 -7.35 2.98 -22.79
C ASP A 206 -8.86 3.32 -22.61
N GLU A 207 -9.72 2.31 -22.65
CA GLU A 207 -11.18 2.46 -22.43
C GLU A 207 -11.51 2.99 -21.05
N ALA A 208 -10.64 2.74 -20.06
CA ALA A 208 -10.76 3.26 -18.73
C ALA A 208 -10.36 4.75 -18.63
N GLY A 209 -9.83 5.34 -19.70
CA GLY A 209 -9.33 6.70 -19.73
C GLY A 209 -7.93 6.84 -19.15
N ASN A 210 -7.23 5.75 -18.83
CA ASN A 210 -5.84 5.83 -18.40
C ASN A 210 -4.93 6.20 -19.59
N ILE A 211 -3.88 6.98 -19.30
CA ILE A 211 -2.77 7.11 -20.24
C ILE A 211 -1.82 5.95 -19.98
N ILE A 212 -1.55 5.17 -21.03
CA ILE A 212 -0.58 4.07 -21.00
C ILE A 212 0.67 4.55 -21.70
N LEU A 213 1.71 4.84 -20.96
CA LEU A 213 3.02 5.24 -21.48
C LEU A 213 3.88 3.99 -21.65
N GLY A 214 4.39 3.79 -22.85
CA GLY A 214 5.36 2.75 -23.21
C GLY A 214 6.77 3.32 -23.26
N ILE A 215 7.67 2.75 -22.47
CA ILE A 215 9.08 3.14 -22.39
C ILE A 215 9.92 2.00 -22.97
N PRO A 216 10.75 2.24 -23.98
CA PRO A 216 11.69 1.23 -24.47
C PRO A 216 12.73 0.92 -23.38
N THR A 217 13.15 -0.35 -23.29
CA THR A 217 14.20 -0.83 -22.35
C THR A 217 15.52 -0.98 -23.05
#